data_b096d29e369b44612257a7631eb9d23a
#
_entry.id   b096d29e369b44612257a7631eb9d23a
#
_cell.length_a   1.000
_cell.length_b   1.000
_cell.length_c   1.000
_cell.angle_alpha   90.00
_cell.angle_beta   90.00
_cell.angle_gamma   90.00
#
_symmetry.space_group_name_H-M   'P 1'
#
loop_
_entity.id
_entity.type
_entity.pdbx_description
1 polymer ?
#
loop_
_entity_poly.entity_id
_entity_poly.type
_entity_poly.pdbx_seq_one_letter_code
_entity_poly.pdbx_strand_id
1 'polypeptide(L)'
;VITIPNPLGDRFKDMGKISLFKPLETDSYYLRHRVYFVMYGIEEIQSNYFKGVGPQNVYNRMSQSLKTKNIDKIIPANHLHNDFLDITVKFGITSLILLFLIYFCIIKTKNKEHKILLNILMIMLLSSQLTQSQFAHHQAITFFITLLYLLRGRKLQEKNSE
;
A
#
# COMPACT_ATOMS: atom_id res chain seq x y z
N VAL A 1 34.41 -21.79 -7.13
CA VAL A 1 33.74 -20.53 -7.53
C VAL A 1 32.45 -20.44 -6.75
N ILE A 2 32.38 -19.52 -5.77
CA ILE A 2 31.17 -19.29 -4.98
C ILE A 2 30.29 -18.37 -5.83
N THR A 3 29.24 -18.93 -6.43
CA THR A 3 28.20 -18.13 -7.10
C THR A 3 27.31 -17.47 -6.03
N ILE A 4 27.48 -16.17 -5.82
CA ILE A 4 26.61 -15.39 -4.94
C ILE A 4 25.24 -15.32 -5.63
N PRO A 5 24.15 -15.82 -4.98
CA PRO A 5 22.82 -15.72 -5.55
C PRO A 5 22.49 -14.23 -5.76
N ASN A 6 22.06 -13.89 -6.97
CA ASN A 6 21.61 -12.54 -7.31
C ASN A 6 20.07 -12.46 -7.20
N PRO A 7 19.52 -12.18 -6.00
CA PRO A 7 18.06 -12.19 -5.78
C PRO A 7 17.32 -11.12 -6.59
N LEU A 8 17.99 -10.07 -7.02
CA LEU A 8 17.39 -9.05 -7.88
C LEU A 8 17.32 -9.54 -9.33
N GLY A 9 18.40 -10.14 -9.86
CA GLY A 9 18.42 -10.68 -11.22
C GLY A 9 17.37 -11.77 -11.44
N ASP A 10 17.19 -12.63 -10.45
CA ASP A 10 16.16 -13.68 -10.50
C ASP A 10 14.73 -13.11 -10.49
N ARG A 11 14.48 -12.08 -9.70
CA ARG A 11 13.19 -11.36 -9.71
C ARG A 11 12.88 -10.71 -11.05
N PHE A 12 13.87 -10.11 -11.72
CA PHE A 12 13.68 -9.52 -13.05
C PHE A 12 13.43 -10.57 -14.13
N LYS A 13 14.11 -11.72 -14.07
CA LYS A 13 13.84 -12.85 -14.98
C LYS A 13 12.42 -13.39 -14.83
N ASP A 14 11.93 -13.47 -13.59
CA ASP A 14 10.58 -13.94 -13.31
C ASP A 14 9.52 -12.93 -13.79
N MET A 15 9.80 -11.63 -13.71
CA MET A 15 8.89 -10.61 -14.26
C MET A 15 8.69 -10.74 -15.78
N GLY A 16 9.70 -11.13 -16.53
CA GLY A 16 9.61 -11.36 -17.98
C GLY A 16 8.77 -12.59 -18.37
N LYS A 17 8.49 -13.50 -17.42
CA LYS A 17 7.69 -14.72 -17.63
C LYS A 17 6.20 -14.54 -17.28
N ILE A 18 5.79 -13.34 -16.87
CA ILE A 18 4.39 -13.09 -16.50
C ILE A 18 3.54 -13.15 -17.76
N SER A 19 2.73 -14.18 -17.88
CA SER A 19 1.61 -14.17 -18.79
C SER A 19 0.51 -13.30 -18.18
N LEU A 20 0.18 -12.17 -18.79
CA LEU A 20 -0.94 -11.31 -18.39
C LEU A 20 -2.28 -12.07 -18.37
N PHE A 21 -2.36 -13.18 -19.11
CA PHE A 21 -3.56 -14.02 -19.22
C PHE A 21 -3.61 -15.15 -18.17
N LYS A 22 -2.47 -15.51 -17.56
CA LYS A 22 -2.38 -16.58 -16.55
C LYS A 22 -1.45 -16.21 -15.40
N PRO A 23 -1.74 -15.13 -14.69
CA PRO A 23 -0.81 -14.56 -13.70
C PRO A 23 -0.59 -15.47 -12.47
N LEU A 24 -1.50 -16.41 -12.21
CA LEU A 24 -1.40 -17.35 -11.08
C LEU A 24 -0.57 -18.60 -11.40
N GLU A 25 -0.25 -18.85 -12.67
CA GLU A 25 0.59 -19.98 -13.11
C GLU A 25 2.10 -19.66 -13.07
N THR A 26 2.49 -18.48 -12.61
CA THR A 26 3.91 -18.12 -12.47
C THR A 26 4.60 -18.95 -11.39
N ASP A 27 5.84 -19.34 -11.65
CA ASP A 27 6.70 -20.10 -10.70
C ASP A 27 7.14 -19.24 -9.51
N SER A 28 7.12 -17.91 -9.65
CA SER A 28 7.50 -17.01 -8.58
C SER A 28 6.42 -16.93 -7.50
N TYR A 29 6.74 -17.44 -6.31
CA TYR A 29 5.87 -17.37 -5.13
C TYR A 29 5.43 -15.95 -4.80
N TYR A 30 6.37 -14.99 -4.76
CA TYR A 30 6.06 -13.60 -4.41
C TYR A 30 5.15 -12.91 -5.40
N LEU A 31 5.36 -13.17 -6.69
CA LEU A 31 4.57 -12.58 -7.75
C LEU A 31 3.14 -13.10 -7.72
N ARG A 32 2.97 -14.41 -7.55
CA ARG A 32 1.67 -15.07 -7.43
C ARG A 32 0.85 -14.49 -6.28
N HIS A 33 1.48 -14.28 -5.10
CA HIS A 33 0.83 -13.65 -3.95
C HIS A 33 0.34 -12.24 -4.27
N ARG A 34 1.19 -11.40 -4.85
CA ARG A 34 0.84 -10.02 -5.18
C ARG A 34 -0.31 -9.94 -6.20
N VAL A 35 -0.23 -10.74 -7.24
CA VAL A 35 -1.29 -10.79 -8.25
C VAL A 35 -2.61 -11.24 -7.63
N TYR A 36 -2.58 -12.29 -6.82
CA TYR A 36 -3.77 -12.77 -6.13
C TYR A 36 -4.35 -11.70 -5.20
N PHE A 37 -3.53 -11.01 -4.41
CA PHE A 37 -3.99 -9.97 -3.50
C PHE A 37 -4.66 -8.80 -4.25
N VAL A 38 -4.13 -8.43 -5.42
CA VAL A 38 -4.76 -7.41 -6.27
C VAL A 38 -6.11 -7.92 -6.80
N MET A 39 -6.16 -9.13 -7.34
CA MET A 39 -7.40 -9.72 -7.85
C MET A 39 -8.46 -9.85 -6.75
N TYR A 40 -8.09 -10.40 -5.60
CA TYR A 40 -8.96 -10.50 -4.43
C TYR A 40 -9.45 -9.13 -3.96
N GLY A 41 -8.56 -8.15 -3.89
CA GLY A 41 -8.91 -6.79 -3.50
C GLY A 41 -9.94 -6.15 -4.44
N ILE A 42 -9.79 -6.33 -5.75
CA ILE A 42 -10.75 -5.83 -6.75
C ILE A 42 -12.12 -6.52 -6.58
N GLU A 43 -12.15 -7.84 -6.43
CA GLU A 43 -13.39 -8.61 -6.22
C GLU A 43 -14.12 -8.15 -4.95
N GLU A 44 -13.41 -7.96 -3.85
CA GLU A 44 -14.01 -7.50 -2.59
C GLU A 44 -14.51 -6.06 -2.67
N ILE A 45 -13.80 -5.17 -3.37
CA ILE A 45 -14.26 -3.80 -3.62
C ILE A 45 -15.55 -3.81 -4.44
N GLN A 46 -15.63 -4.61 -5.49
CA GLN A 46 -16.85 -4.71 -6.30
C GLN A 46 -18.05 -5.20 -5.49
N SER A 47 -17.84 -6.13 -4.56
CA SER A 47 -18.90 -6.69 -3.73
C SER A 47 -19.28 -5.83 -2.53
N ASN A 48 -18.34 -5.02 -1.99
CA ASN A 48 -18.47 -4.28 -0.74
C ASN A 48 -18.05 -2.81 -0.89
N TYR A 49 -18.41 -2.17 -2.01
CA TYR A 49 -17.91 -0.88 -2.46
C TYR A 49 -17.96 0.24 -1.39
N PHE A 50 -19.10 0.40 -0.70
CA PHE A 50 -19.30 1.54 0.22
C PHE A 50 -18.72 1.31 1.62
N LYS A 51 -18.92 0.14 2.19
CA LYS A 51 -18.62 -0.13 3.62
C LYS A 51 -17.31 -0.88 3.82
N GLY A 52 -16.80 -1.53 2.75
CA GLY A 52 -15.72 -2.49 2.87
C GLY A 52 -16.13 -3.74 3.65
N VAL A 53 -15.18 -4.62 3.91
CA VAL A 53 -15.40 -5.89 4.61
C VAL A 53 -15.12 -5.81 6.12
N GLY A 54 -14.50 -4.72 6.55
CA GLY A 54 -13.99 -4.57 7.92
C GLY A 54 -12.59 -5.19 8.11
N PRO A 55 -11.71 -4.53 8.88
CA PRO A 55 -10.30 -4.94 9.02
C PRO A 55 -10.13 -6.35 9.61
N GLN A 56 -11.02 -6.77 10.49
CA GLN A 56 -10.96 -8.08 11.14
C GLN A 56 -11.40 -9.24 10.22
N ASN A 57 -12.14 -8.94 9.15
CA ASN A 57 -12.71 -9.96 8.27
C ASN A 57 -11.84 -10.29 7.06
N VAL A 58 -10.83 -9.47 6.74
CA VAL A 58 -10.00 -9.63 5.53
C VAL A 58 -9.37 -11.01 5.46
N TYR A 59 -8.72 -11.45 6.55
CA TYR A 59 -8.09 -12.76 6.61
C TYR A 59 -9.05 -13.90 6.35
N ASN A 60 -10.18 -13.90 7.06
CA ASN A 60 -11.18 -14.98 6.95
C ASN A 60 -11.79 -15.05 5.55
N ARG A 61 -12.14 -13.90 4.97
CA ARG A 61 -12.69 -13.83 3.61
C ARG A 61 -11.67 -14.24 2.56
N MET A 62 -10.41 -13.80 2.70
CA MET A 62 -9.34 -14.23 1.80
C MET A 62 -9.11 -15.74 1.90
N SER A 63 -9.07 -16.30 3.11
CA SER A 63 -8.95 -17.75 3.33
C SER A 63 -10.10 -18.52 2.68
N GLN A 64 -11.33 -18.02 2.79
CA GLN A 64 -12.49 -18.63 2.16
C GLN A 64 -12.41 -18.55 0.62
N SER A 65 -12.01 -17.40 0.07
CA SER A 65 -11.81 -17.21 -1.37
C SER A 65 -10.75 -18.18 -1.93
N LEU A 66 -9.63 -18.36 -1.22
CA LEU A 66 -8.59 -19.31 -1.60
C LEU A 66 -9.12 -20.75 -1.66
N LYS A 67 -9.87 -21.17 -0.64
CA LYS A 67 -10.49 -22.50 -0.59
C LYS A 67 -11.49 -22.70 -1.74
N THR A 68 -12.36 -21.73 -1.98
CA THR A 68 -13.37 -21.80 -3.06
C THR A 68 -12.74 -21.89 -4.44
N LYS A 69 -11.58 -21.22 -4.63
CA LYS A 69 -10.84 -21.24 -5.91
C LYS A 69 -9.82 -22.37 -6.02
N ASN A 70 -9.72 -23.26 -5.01
CA ASN A 70 -8.73 -24.34 -4.94
C ASN A 70 -7.28 -23.85 -5.12
N ILE A 71 -6.94 -22.75 -4.44
CA ILE A 71 -5.61 -22.15 -4.51
C ILE A 71 -4.83 -22.45 -3.23
N ASP A 72 -4.08 -23.55 -3.20
CA ASP A 72 -3.39 -24.02 -1.99
C ASP A 72 -2.03 -23.39 -1.75
N LYS A 73 -1.45 -22.71 -2.76
CA LYS A 73 -0.08 -22.18 -2.69
C LYS A 73 0.03 -20.74 -2.20
N ILE A 74 -1.07 -20.13 -1.77
CA ILE A 74 -1.12 -18.76 -1.30
C ILE A 74 -1.51 -18.75 0.17
N ILE A 75 -0.74 -18.03 0.99
CA ILE A 75 -1.04 -17.85 2.40
C ILE A 75 -1.93 -16.61 2.56
N PRO A 76 -3.11 -16.73 3.20
CA PRO A 76 -3.96 -15.56 3.45
C PRO A 76 -3.26 -14.57 4.38
N ALA A 77 -3.53 -13.28 4.20
CA ALA A 77 -2.95 -12.20 4.99
C ALA A 77 -4.02 -11.19 5.43
N ASN A 78 -3.69 -10.41 6.46
CA ASN A 78 -4.56 -9.32 6.94
C ASN A 78 -4.39 -8.01 6.15
N HIS A 79 -3.50 -7.99 5.15
CA HIS A 79 -3.17 -6.82 4.33
C HIS A 79 -2.83 -7.24 2.91
N LEU A 80 -3.07 -6.35 1.96
CA LEU A 80 -2.97 -6.63 0.52
C LEU A 80 -1.65 -6.16 -0.13
N HIS A 81 -0.66 -5.73 0.65
CA HIS A 81 0.61 -5.17 0.15
C HIS A 81 0.45 -3.96 -0.79
N ASN A 82 -0.69 -3.29 -0.71
CA ASN A 82 -0.99 -2.04 -1.39
C ASN A 82 -1.98 -1.27 -0.52
N ASP A 83 -1.60 -0.10 0.00
CA ASP A 83 -2.42 0.64 0.97
C ASP A 83 -3.76 1.11 0.38
N PHE A 84 -3.79 1.50 -0.90
CA PHE A 84 -5.03 1.97 -1.52
C PHE A 84 -6.06 0.84 -1.62
N LEU A 85 -5.63 -0.35 -2.04
CA LEU A 85 -6.49 -1.53 -2.06
C LEU A 85 -6.87 -1.96 -0.64
N ASP A 86 -5.91 -2.00 0.27
CA ASP A 86 -6.09 -2.46 1.64
C ASP A 86 -7.11 -1.61 2.40
N ILE A 87 -6.97 -0.28 2.32
CA ILE A 87 -7.90 0.67 2.95
C ILE A 87 -9.29 0.56 2.31
N THR A 88 -9.36 0.47 0.97
CA THR A 88 -10.64 0.38 0.28
C THR A 88 -11.36 -0.92 0.57
N VAL A 89 -10.65 -2.05 0.62
CA VAL A 89 -11.24 -3.35 1.01
C VAL A 89 -11.74 -3.31 2.45
N LYS A 90 -10.97 -2.73 3.37
CA LYS A 90 -11.32 -2.69 4.80
C LYS A 90 -12.49 -1.75 5.11
N PHE A 91 -12.49 -0.56 4.53
CA PHE A 91 -13.36 0.55 4.94
C PHE A 91 -14.23 1.13 3.82
N GLY A 92 -14.13 0.58 2.61
CA GLY A 92 -14.86 1.04 1.44
C GLY A 92 -14.25 2.27 0.76
N ILE A 93 -14.91 2.71 -0.33
CA ILE A 93 -14.43 3.82 -1.18
C ILE A 93 -14.35 5.15 -0.42
N THR A 94 -15.19 5.35 0.58
CA THR A 94 -15.23 6.56 1.41
C THR A 94 -13.89 6.81 2.12
N SER A 95 -13.22 5.77 2.58
CA SER A 95 -11.90 5.85 3.22
C SER A 95 -10.80 6.25 2.23
N LEU A 96 -10.89 5.78 0.99
CA LEU A 96 -9.96 6.18 -0.07
C LEU A 96 -10.12 7.66 -0.41
N ILE A 97 -11.36 8.16 -0.52
CA ILE A 97 -11.66 9.58 -0.73
C ILE A 97 -11.08 10.41 0.41
N LEU A 98 -11.30 10.00 1.66
CA LEU A 98 -10.76 10.69 2.84
C LEU A 98 -9.23 10.72 2.83
N LEU A 99 -8.57 9.63 2.45
CA LEU A 99 -7.12 9.56 2.30
C LEU A 99 -6.61 10.58 1.28
N PHE A 100 -7.24 10.66 0.11
CA PHE A 100 -6.88 11.65 -0.91
C PHE A 100 -7.14 13.08 -0.47
N LEU A 101 -8.22 13.35 0.28
CA LEU A 101 -8.47 14.67 0.87
C LEU A 101 -7.36 15.07 1.85
N ILE A 102 -6.90 14.14 2.69
CA ILE A 102 -5.77 14.38 3.61
C ILE A 102 -4.52 14.74 2.80
N TYR A 103 -4.20 13.98 1.77
CA TYR A 103 -3.03 14.27 0.91
C TYR A 103 -3.15 15.62 0.23
N PHE A 104 -4.32 15.95 -0.30
CA PHE A 104 -4.59 17.25 -0.91
C PHE A 104 -4.40 18.40 0.08
N CYS A 105 -4.88 18.26 1.32
CA CYS A 105 -4.68 19.25 2.38
C CYS A 105 -3.19 19.43 2.73
N ILE A 106 -2.40 18.36 2.73
CA ILE A 106 -0.96 18.43 2.98
C ILE A 106 -0.25 19.19 1.85
N ILE A 107 -0.54 18.84 0.60
CA ILE A 107 0.09 19.46 -0.59
C ILE A 107 -0.27 20.95 -0.71
N LYS A 108 -1.50 21.33 -0.33
CA LYS A 108 -2.00 22.71 -0.39
C LYS A 108 -1.40 23.64 0.69
N THR A 109 -0.52 23.14 1.53
CA THR A 109 0.13 23.95 2.57
C THR A 109 0.88 25.13 1.95
N LYS A 110 0.59 26.37 2.44
CA LYS A 110 1.10 27.64 1.87
C LYS A 110 2.59 27.91 2.12
N ASN A 111 3.27 27.05 2.87
CA ASN A 111 4.67 27.26 3.23
C ASN A 111 5.60 27.02 2.02
N LYS A 112 6.11 28.10 1.41
CA LYS A 112 6.97 28.03 0.23
C LYS A 112 8.31 27.32 0.52
N GLU A 113 8.91 27.54 1.67
CA GLU A 113 10.24 27.03 2.02
C GLU A 113 10.26 25.49 2.14
N HIS A 114 9.20 24.90 2.68
CA HIS A 114 9.13 23.46 2.87
C HIS A 114 8.33 22.74 1.76
N LYS A 115 7.79 23.49 0.79
CA LYS A 115 6.94 22.92 -0.25
C LYS A 115 7.66 21.85 -1.08
N ILE A 116 8.90 22.09 -1.45
CA ILE A 116 9.69 21.13 -2.25
C ILE A 116 9.91 19.86 -1.43
N LEU A 117 10.34 19.99 -0.18
CA LEU A 117 10.59 18.86 0.70
C LEU A 117 9.30 18.06 0.98
N LEU A 118 8.18 18.74 1.24
CA LEU A 118 6.88 18.12 1.41
C LEU A 118 6.44 17.35 0.16
N ASN A 119 6.63 17.91 -1.03
CA ASN A 119 6.30 17.23 -2.28
C ASN A 119 7.16 15.98 -2.48
N ILE A 120 8.46 16.05 -2.22
CA ILE A 120 9.35 14.87 -2.32
C ILE A 120 8.89 13.78 -1.34
N LEU A 121 8.61 14.14 -0.09
CA LEU A 121 8.11 13.20 0.91
C LEU A 121 6.77 12.59 0.52
N MET A 122 5.86 13.37 -0.06
CA MET A 122 4.58 12.85 -0.55
C MET A 122 4.76 11.88 -1.71
N ILE A 123 5.67 12.16 -2.66
CA ILE A 123 5.98 11.24 -3.77
C ILE A 123 6.56 9.93 -3.21
N MET A 124 7.49 10.01 -2.27
CA MET A 124 8.06 8.82 -1.62
C MET A 124 6.99 8.01 -0.88
N LEU A 125 6.09 8.67 -0.14
CA LEU A 125 4.97 8.01 0.55
C LEU A 125 4.04 7.32 -0.44
N LEU A 126 3.58 8.03 -1.47
CA LEU A 126 2.67 7.49 -2.47
C LEU A 126 3.28 6.30 -3.21
N SER A 127 4.56 6.38 -3.62
CA SER A 127 5.24 5.28 -4.29
C SER A 127 5.43 4.06 -3.38
N SER A 128 5.71 4.26 -2.10
CA SER A 128 5.82 3.16 -1.14
C SER A 128 4.48 2.48 -0.86
N GLN A 129 3.38 3.23 -0.82
CA GLN A 129 2.03 2.70 -0.62
C GLN A 129 1.51 1.84 -1.78
N LEU A 130 2.00 2.07 -3.00
CA LEU A 130 1.68 1.21 -4.15
C LEU A 130 2.29 -0.19 -4.03
N THR A 131 3.40 -0.32 -3.33
CA THR A 131 4.18 -1.56 -3.26
C THR A 131 4.07 -2.30 -1.94
N GLN A 132 3.70 -1.60 -0.87
CA GLN A 132 3.58 -2.16 0.48
C GLN A 132 2.45 -1.48 1.24
N SER A 133 1.85 -2.21 2.19
CA SER A 133 0.88 -1.66 3.14
C SER A 133 1.59 -0.90 4.26
N GLN A 134 1.98 0.35 3.99
CA GLN A 134 2.70 1.20 4.95
C GLN A 134 1.87 1.49 6.20
N PHE A 135 0.54 1.64 6.05
CA PHE A 135 -0.35 1.83 7.19
C PHE A 135 -0.50 0.59 8.08
N ALA A 136 -0.08 -0.59 7.61
CA ALA A 136 0.03 -1.77 8.45
C ALA A 136 1.30 -1.74 9.34
N HIS A 137 2.26 -0.88 9.04
CA HIS A 137 3.51 -0.73 9.78
C HIS A 137 3.51 0.56 10.59
N HIS A 138 3.26 0.48 11.89
CA HIS A 138 3.21 1.63 12.81
C HIS A 138 4.45 2.54 12.73
N GLN A 139 5.62 1.97 12.52
CA GLN A 139 6.89 2.70 12.42
C GLN A 139 6.90 3.68 11.24
N ALA A 140 6.43 3.26 10.05
CA ALA A 140 6.36 4.11 8.88
C ALA A 140 5.40 5.28 9.08
N ILE A 141 4.20 5.01 9.61
CA ILE A 141 3.20 6.05 9.93
C ILE A 141 3.77 7.05 10.93
N THR A 142 4.34 6.57 12.03
CA THR A 142 4.92 7.43 13.08
C THR A 142 6.01 8.30 12.50
N PHE A 143 6.92 7.74 11.69
CA PHE A 143 7.97 8.51 11.03
C PHE A 143 7.40 9.63 10.15
N PHE A 144 6.44 9.33 9.26
CA PHE A 144 5.84 10.33 8.37
C PHE A 144 5.07 11.40 9.14
N ILE A 145 4.27 11.05 10.15
CA ILE A 145 3.52 12.01 10.97
C ILE A 145 4.48 12.93 11.73
N THR A 146 5.52 12.35 12.34
CA THR A 146 6.54 13.13 13.07
C THR A 146 7.25 14.10 12.13
N LEU A 147 7.65 13.65 10.96
CA LEU A 147 8.31 14.48 9.96
C LEU A 147 7.41 15.61 9.46
N LEU A 148 6.15 15.31 9.15
CA LEU A 148 5.15 16.32 8.77
C LEU A 148 4.93 17.35 9.89
N TYR A 149 4.87 16.88 11.14
CA TYR A 149 4.73 17.77 12.30
C TYR A 149 5.95 18.70 12.47
N LEU A 150 7.16 18.18 12.38
CA LEU A 150 8.39 18.97 12.47
C LEU A 150 8.48 20.03 11.36
N LEU A 151 8.12 19.67 10.14
CA LEU A 151 8.12 20.60 9.00
C LEU A 151 7.04 21.68 9.12
N ARG A 152 5.93 21.39 9.80
CA ARG A 152 4.85 22.35 10.03
C ARG A 152 5.05 23.20 11.28
N GLY A 153 5.68 22.64 12.31
CA GLY A 153 5.78 23.25 13.65
C GLY A 153 6.78 24.39 13.76
N ARG A 154 7.82 24.44 12.93
CA ARG A 154 8.84 25.51 12.98
C ARG A 154 8.26 26.93 12.83
N LYS A 155 7.18 27.10 12.09
CA LYS A 155 6.52 28.41 11.90
C LYS A 155 5.79 28.97 13.11
N LEU A 156 5.36 28.14 14.04
CA LEU A 156 4.68 28.64 15.24
C LEU A 156 5.67 29.31 16.21
N GLN A 157 6.93 28.90 16.17
CA GLN A 157 7.97 29.51 17.01
C GLN A 157 8.49 30.85 16.44
N GLU A 158 8.65 30.94 15.10
CA GLU A 158 9.11 32.18 14.47
C GLU A 158 8.06 33.31 14.60
N LYS A 159 6.78 33.01 14.54
CA LYS A 159 5.70 33.98 14.67
C LYS A 159 5.49 34.49 16.11
N ASN A 160 6.00 33.78 17.12
CA ASN A 160 5.93 34.19 18.54
C ASN A 160 7.22 34.92 19.00
N SER A 161 8.20 35.04 18.12
CA SER A 161 9.49 35.75 18.39
C SER A 161 9.56 37.12 17.71
N GLU A 162 8.57 37.49 16.91
CA GLU A 162 8.33 38.85 16.36
C GLU A 162 7.28 39.60 17.23
#